data_434ced2417e8095f4287ca3052b032a8
#
_entry.id   434ced2417e8095f4287ca3052b032a8
#
_cell.length_a   1.000
_cell.length_b   1.000
_cell.length_c   1.000
_cell.angle_alpha   90.00
_cell.angle_beta   90.00
_cell.angle_gamma   90.00
#
_symmetry.space_group_name_H-M   'P 1'
#
loop_
_entity.id
_entity.type
_entity.pdbx_description
1 polymer ?
#
loop_
_entity_poly.entity_id
_entity_poly.type
_entity_poly.pdbx_seq_one_letter_code
_entity_poly.pdbx_strand_id
1 'polypeptide(L)'
;MTGTDTTALPSMAKTRGTVRVVGAGLLGTSIGLGLTKAGVDVVIETQSASSLALALEYGAGRAATPADTPSLIIVCVPPDLTAPIVARELAAFPGAFVTDVASVKAEILEQLTETGADLTRYVGGHPMAGRERGGAISGRADLFVGRPWVIAANAQTAAAAVTALETLATDLGATPIHVAPIEHD
;
A
#
# COMPACT_ATOMS: atom_id res chain seq x y z
N MET A 1 42.89 17.22 -7.28
CA MET A 1 41.58 17.48 -6.62
C MET A 1 40.56 16.58 -7.30
N THR A 2 40.38 15.41 -6.81
CA THR A 2 39.49 14.37 -7.38
C THR A 2 38.30 14.21 -6.44
N GLY A 3 37.20 14.81 -6.82
CA GLY A 3 35.92 14.58 -6.15
C GLY A 3 35.43 13.18 -6.50
N THR A 4 35.45 12.28 -5.54
CA THR A 4 34.78 10.99 -5.65
C THR A 4 33.26 11.21 -5.50
N ASP A 5 32.59 11.31 -6.62
CA ASP A 5 31.15 11.25 -6.70
C ASP A 5 30.75 9.80 -6.34
N THR A 6 30.40 9.60 -5.08
CA THR A 6 29.85 8.32 -4.62
C THR A 6 28.39 8.28 -4.99
N THR A 7 28.10 7.99 -6.25
CA THR A 7 26.77 7.66 -6.72
C THR A 7 26.40 6.32 -6.09
N ALA A 8 25.79 6.36 -4.91
CA ALA A 8 25.19 5.18 -4.31
C ALA A 8 24.17 4.62 -5.31
N LEU A 9 24.44 3.43 -5.83
CA LEU A 9 23.50 2.70 -6.67
C LEU A 9 22.18 2.59 -5.91
N PRO A 10 21.04 2.92 -6.53
CA PRO A 10 19.75 2.81 -5.86
C PRO A 10 19.57 1.37 -5.40
N SER A 11 19.27 1.19 -4.11
CA SER A 11 18.85 -0.11 -3.58
C SER A 11 17.64 -0.56 -4.38
N MET A 12 17.80 -1.61 -5.19
CA MET A 12 16.68 -2.09 -6.01
C MET A 12 15.61 -2.67 -5.10
N ALA A 13 14.41 -2.08 -5.13
CA ALA A 13 13.25 -2.63 -4.47
C ALA A 13 13.05 -4.11 -4.84
N LYS A 14 12.56 -4.90 -3.91
CA LYS A 14 12.18 -6.30 -4.14
C LYS A 14 10.74 -6.44 -4.63
N THR A 15 9.90 -5.44 -4.38
CA THR A 15 8.53 -5.35 -4.94
C THR A 15 8.61 -5.36 -6.46
N ARG A 16 7.82 -6.21 -7.10
CA ARG A 16 7.83 -6.43 -8.54
C ARG A 16 6.48 -6.10 -9.16
N GLY A 17 6.50 -5.74 -10.45
CA GLY A 17 5.31 -5.36 -11.20
C GLY A 17 4.79 -3.98 -10.84
N THR A 18 3.63 -3.65 -11.39
CA THR A 18 2.96 -2.38 -11.12
C THR A 18 2.23 -2.46 -9.78
N VAL A 19 2.43 -1.46 -8.93
CA VAL A 19 1.72 -1.29 -7.66
C VAL A 19 0.63 -0.24 -7.83
N ARG A 20 -0.62 -0.60 -7.52
CA ARG A 20 -1.76 0.30 -7.55
C ARG A 20 -2.08 0.82 -6.15
N VAL A 21 -2.06 2.12 -5.97
CA VAL A 21 -2.45 2.81 -4.73
C VAL A 21 -3.83 3.42 -4.92
N VAL A 22 -4.80 2.99 -4.12
CA VAL A 22 -6.17 3.52 -4.13
C VAL A 22 -6.35 4.47 -2.95
N GLY A 23 -6.43 5.74 -3.24
CA GLY A 23 -6.47 6.82 -2.25
C GLY A 23 -5.16 7.60 -2.15
N ALA A 24 -5.21 8.91 -2.44
CA ALA A 24 -4.07 9.83 -2.43
C ALA A 24 -4.09 10.74 -1.19
N GLY A 25 -4.31 10.15 -0.01
CA GLY A 25 -4.12 10.80 1.28
C GLY A 25 -2.66 10.78 1.73
N LEU A 26 -2.41 11.03 3.02
CA LEU A 26 -1.06 10.98 3.61
C LEU A 26 -0.37 9.63 3.35
N LEU A 27 -1.03 8.53 3.70
CA LEU A 27 -0.43 7.20 3.60
C LEU A 27 -0.23 6.79 2.14
N GLY A 28 -1.25 6.93 1.29
CA GLY A 28 -1.15 6.55 -0.12
C GLY A 28 -0.10 7.35 -0.88
N THR A 29 -0.04 8.67 -0.66
CA THR A 29 1.01 9.52 -1.26
C THR A 29 2.40 9.12 -0.75
N SER A 30 2.56 8.84 0.55
CA SER A 30 3.84 8.43 1.12
C SER A 30 4.32 7.07 0.61
N ILE A 31 3.41 6.10 0.46
CA ILE A 31 3.70 4.80 -0.15
C ILE A 31 4.17 5.01 -1.59
N GLY A 32 3.41 5.80 -2.36
CA GLY A 32 3.76 6.10 -3.75
C GLY A 32 5.15 6.74 -3.86
N LEU A 33 5.44 7.76 -3.06
CA LEU A 33 6.76 8.42 -3.03
C LEU A 33 7.89 7.45 -2.70
N GLY A 34 7.71 6.63 -1.67
CA GLY A 34 8.73 5.66 -1.24
C GLY A 34 9.02 4.62 -2.31
N LEU A 35 8.00 4.04 -2.91
CA LEU A 35 8.12 3.01 -3.94
C LEU A 35 8.66 3.57 -5.26
N THR A 36 8.19 4.74 -5.71
CA THR A 36 8.70 5.40 -6.92
C THR A 36 10.19 5.73 -6.77
N LYS A 37 10.59 6.24 -5.59
CA LYS A 37 12.01 6.48 -5.28
C LYS A 37 12.84 5.20 -5.31
N ALA A 38 12.24 4.06 -4.98
CA ALA A 38 12.88 2.74 -5.03
C ALA A 38 12.81 2.09 -6.44
N GLY A 39 12.27 2.80 -7.45
CA GLY A 39 12.22 2.35 -8.84
C GLY A 39 11.04 1.43 -9.18
N VAL A 40 10.00 1.39 -8.36
CA VAL A 40 8.77 0.63 -8.61
C VAL A 40 7.82 1.47 -9.48
N ASP A 41 7.15 0.84 -10.46
CA ASP A 41 6.05 1.48 -11.21
C ASP A 41 4.81 1.59 -10.32
N VAL A 42 4.43 2.81 -9.98
CA VAL A 42 3.27 3.11 -9.12
C VAL A 42 2.19 3.82 -9.91
N VAL A 43 0.96 3.30 -9.84
CA VAL A 43 -0.23 3.96 -10.36
C VAL A 43 -1.15 4.36 -9.23
N ILE A 44 -1.70 5.57 -9.32
CA ILE A 44 -2.55 6.16 -8.29
C ILE A 44 -3.96 6.35 -8.83
N GLU A 45 -4.93 5.86 -8.08
CA GLU A 45 -6.36 6.16 -8.24
C GLU A 45 -6.91 6.85 -7.01
N THR A 46 -7.70 7.89 -7.20
CA THR A 46 -8.45 8.56 -6.15
C THR A 46 -9.62 9.33 -6.74
N GLN A 47 -10.69 9.46 -5.98
CA GLN A 47 -11.86 10.26 -6.39
C GLN A 47 -11.59 11.77 -6.36
N SER A 48 -10.59 12.22 -5.59
CA SER A 48 -10.22 13.63 -5.49
C SER A 48 -9.22 14.01 -6.57
N ALA A 49 -9.68 14.75 -7.58
CA ALA A 49 -8.82 15.27 -8.64
C ALA A 49 -7.67 16.15 -8.11
N SER A 50 -7.92 16.95 -7.08
CA SER A 50 -6.90 17.79 -6.46
C SER A 50 -5.85 16.98 -5.71
N SER A 51 -6.26 15.93 -4.99
CA SER A 51 -5.32 15.02 -4.31
C SER A 51 -4.49 14.23 -5.33
N LEU A 52 -5.10 13.81 -6.43
CA LEU A 52 -4.36 13.15 -7.52
C LEU A 52 -3.30 14.08 -8.09
N ALA A 53 -3.70 15.29 -8.52
CA ALA A 53 -2.78 16.26 -9.10
C ALA A 53 -1.58 16.52 -8.18
N LEU A 54 -1.82 16.71 -6.88
CA LEU A 54 -0.77 16.97 -5.90
C LEU A 54 0.15 15.76 -5.70
N ALA A 55 -0.40 14.55 -5.61
CA ALA A 55 0.40 13.33 -5.49
C ALA A 55 1.30 13.11 -6.72
N LEU A 56 0.79 13.38 -7.92
CA LEU A 56 1.56 13.29 -9.16
C LEU A 56 2.65 14.38 -9.24
N GLU A 57 2.33 15.61 -8.86
CA GLU A 57 3.31 16.70 -8.80
C GLU A 57 4.47 16.39 -7.84
N TYR A 58 4.18 15.72 -6.73
CA TYR A 58 5.21 15.28 -5.78
C TYR A 58 6.00 14.06 -6.26
N GLY A 59 5.59 13.42 -7.35
CA GLY A 59 6.27 12.24 -7.88
C GLY A 59 5.91 10.94 -7.18
N ALA A 60 4.71 10.84 -6.61
CA ALA A 60 4.25 9.63 -5.93
C ALA A 60 3.88 8.49 -6.90
N GLY A 61 3.90 8.73 -8.20
CA GLY A 61 3.57 7.78 -9.24
C GLY A 61 2.94 8.47 -10.45
N ARG A 62 2.19 7.71 -11.23
CA ARG A 62 1.40 8.21 -12.38
C ARG A 62 -0.10 7.92 -12.16
N ALA A 63 -0.96 8.59 -12.91
CA ALA A 63 -2.39 8.30 -12.88
C ALA A 63 -2.67 6.87 -13.37
N ALA A 64 -3.59 6.18 -12.71
CA ALA A 64 -4.04 4.86 -13.14
C ALA A 64 -4.80 4.96 -14.47
N THR A 65 -4.66 3.94 -15.32
CA THR A 65 -5.35 3.78 -16.61
C THR A 65 -6.04 2.43 -16.69
N PRO A 66 -7.03 2.26 -17.58
CA PRO A 66 -7.66 0.95 -17.78
C PRO A 66 -6.74 -0.15 -18.32
N ALA A 67 -5.58 0.21 -18.85
CA ALA A 67 -4.60 -0.73 -19.38
C ALA A 67 -3.65 -1.29 -18.30
N ASP A 68 -3.68 -0.73 -17.09
CA ASP A 68 -2.79 -1.17 -16.01
C ASP A 68 -3.18 -2.54 -15.47
N THR A 69 -2.17 -3.40 -15.28
CA THR A 69 -2.30 -4.74 -14.71
C THR A 69 -1.48 -4.85 -13.43
N PRO A 70 -1.99 -4.33 -12.30
CA PRO A 70 -1.25 -4.32 -11.06
C PRO A 70 -1.03 -5.74 -10.53
N SER A 71 0.13 -5.96 -9.92
CA SER A 71 0.45 -7.19 -9.17
C SER A 71 0.11 -7.06 -7.68
N LEU A 72 0.13 -5.84 -7.16
CA LEU A 72 -0.21 -5.52 -5.77
C LEU A 72 -1.06 -4.25 -5.74
N ILE A 73 -2.12 -4.26 -4.93
CA ILE A 73 -3.03 -3.13 -4.74
C ILE A 73 -3.07 -2.77 -3.27
N ILE A 74 -2.90 -1.48 -2.97
CA ILE A 74 -2.90 -0.96 -1.61
C ILE A 74 -4.06 0.03 -1.46
N VAL A 75 -5.02 -0.30 -0.62
CA VAL A 75 -6.22 0.51 -0.36
C VAL A 75 -5.93 1.46 0.79
N CYS A 76 -5.84 2.75 0.48
CA CYS A 76 -5.46 3.84 1.38
C CYS A 76 -6.61 4.84 1.55
N VAL A 77 -7.78 4.34 1.93
CA VAL A 77 -9.01 5.12 2.12
C VAL A 77 -9.45 5.08 3.58
N PRO A 78 -10.42 5.93 4.00
CA PRO A 78 -11.00 5.83 5.34
C PRO A 78 -11.53 4.43 5.67
N PRO A 79 -11.50 4.01 6.96
CA PRO A 79 -11.85 2.64 7.37
C PRO A 79 -13.24 2.18 6.90
N ASP A 80 -14.24 3.06 6.94
CA ASP A 80 -15.62 2.82 6.51
C ASP A 80 -15.76 2.50 5.01
N LEU A 81 -14.80 2.92 4.20
CA LEU A 81 -14.74 2.65 2.76
C LEU A 81 -13.79 1.50 2.39
N THR A 82 -13.03 1.00 3.35
CA THR A 82 -11.94 0.04 3.06
C THR A 82 -12.49 -1.29 2.53
N ALA A 83 -13.40 -1.94 3.23
CA ALA A 83 -13.92 -3.25 2.82
C ALA A 83 -14.60 -3.24 1.43
N PRO A 84 -15.54 -2.32 1.12
CA PRO A 84 -16.16 -2.28 -0.21
C PRO A 84 -15.14 -2.00 -1.33
N ILE A 85 -14.12 -1.18 -1.07
CA ILE A 85 -13.08 -0.92 -2.07
C ILE A 85 -12.15 -2.12 -2.25
N VAL A 86 -11.73 -2.79 -1.17
CA VAL A 86 -10.95 -4.04 -1.24
C VAL A 86 -11.70 -5.10 -2.06
N ALA A 87 -13.00 -5.30 -1.78
CA ALA A 87 -13.81 -6.26 -2.52
C ALA A 87 -13.89 -5.91 -4.02
N ARG A 88 -14.06 -4.63 -4.35
CA ARG A 88 -14.04 -4.12 -5.73
C ARG A 88 -12.72 -4.42 -6.43
N GLU A 89 -11.59 -4.15 -5.79
CA GLU A 89 -10.26 -4.35 -6.37
C GLU A 89 -9.95 -5.85 -6.55
N LEU A 90 -10.33 -6.70 -5.59
CA LEU A 90 -10.20 -8.16 -5.70
C LEU A 90 -10.98 -8.72 -6.90
N ALA A 91 -12.17 -8.18 -7.16
CA ALA A 91 -13.00 -8.58 -8.30
C ALA A 91 -12.45 -8.05 -9.64
N ALA A 92 -11.98 -6.79 -9.67
CA ALA A 92 -11.50 -6.14 -10.89
C ALA A 92 -10.13 -6.68 -11.36
N PHE A 93 -9.27 -7.11 -10.44
CA PHE A 93 -7.90 -7.52 -10.72
C PHE A 93 -7.61 -8.93 -10.18
N PRO A 94 -8.08 -9.99 -10.85
CA PRO A 94 -7.97 -11.37 -10.35
C PRO A 94 -6.53 -11.89 -10.23
N GLY A 95 -5.55 -11.23 -10.85
CA GLY A 95 -4.12 -11.56 -10.74
C GLY A 95 -3.37 -10.79 -9.65
N ALA A 96 -4.02 -9.84 -8.96
CA ALA A 96 -3.37 -9.01 -7.96
C ALA A 96 -3.59 -9.50 -6.53
N PHE A 97 -2.61 -9.28 -5.66
CA PHE A 97 -2.81 -9.28 -4.21
C PHE A 97 -3.35 -7.92 -3.78
N VAL A 98 -4.19 -7.91 -2.75
CA VAL A 98 -4.78 -6.68 -2.22
C VAL A 98 -4.50 -6.57 -0.73
N THR A 99 -4.10 -5.39 -0.30
CA THR A 99 -3.91 -5.02 1.11
C THR A 99 -4.56 -3.67 1.40
N ASP A 100 -4.70 -3.34 2.66
CA ASP A 100 -5.15 -2.05 3.14
C ASP A 100 -4.18 -1.47 4.17
N VAL A 101 -4.45 -0.26 4.63
CA VAL A 101 -3.63 0.44 5.64
C VAL A 101 -4.45 0.92 6.85
N ALA A 102 -5.67 0.43 7.00
CA ALA A 102 -6.58 0.85 8.05
C ALA A 102 -6.08 0.42 9.44
N SER A 103 -6.49 1.15 10.46
CA SER A 103 -6.17 0.86 11.87
C SER A 103 -7.09 -0.18 12.51
N VAL A 104 -8.10 -0.66 11.82
CA VAL A 104 -9.02 -1.74 12.25
C VAL A 104 -8.90 -2.91 11.28
N LYS A 105 -8.90 -4.16 11.79
CA LYS A 105 -8.70 -5.36 10.96
C LYS A 105 -9.86 -6.35 11.03
N ALA A 106 -10.37 -6.60 12.24
CA ALA A 106 -11.43 -7.60 12.43
C ALA A 106 -12.71 -7.23 11.67
N GLU A 107 -13.17 -6.00 11.82
CA GLU A 107 -14.38 -5.51 11.14
C GLU A 107 -14.28 -5.56 9.61
N ILE A 108 -13.12 -5.14 9.06
CA ILE A 108 -12.88 -5.20 7.61
C ILE A 108 -12.91 -6.64 7.11
N LEU A 109 -12.29 -7.58 7.83
CA LEU A 109 -12.28 -8.99 7.47
C LEU A 109 -13.68 -9.60 7.53
N GLU A 110 -14.49 -9.25 8.54
CA GLU A 110 -15.88 -9.68 8.65
C GLU A 110 -16.70 -9.21 7.44
N GLN A 111 -16.67 -7.92 7.14
CA GLN A 111 -17.37 -7.35 5.99
C GLN A 111 -16.94 -8.00 4.66
N LEU A 112 -15.64 -8.24 4.46
CA LEU A 112 -15.14 -8.92 3.26
C LEU A 112 -15.64 -10.36 3.16
N THR A 113 -15.71 -11.07 4.28
CA THR A 113 -16.23 -12.44 4.34
C THR A 113 -17.68 -12.48 3.92
N GLU A 114 -18.50 -11.53 4.37
CA GLU A 114 -19.91 -11.42 4.00
C GLU A 114 -20.11 -11.15 2.51
N THR A 115 -19.18 -10.45 1.85
CA THR A 115 -19.26 -10.21 0.39
C THR A 115 -18.91 -11.42 -0.45
N GLY A 116 -18.34 -12.49 0.13
CA GLY A 116 -17.83 -13.64 -0.61
C GLY A 116 -16.55 -13.32 -1.43
N ALA A 117 -15.81 -12.29 -1.06
CA ALA A 117 -14.57 -11.92 -1.72
C ALA A 117 -13.51 -13.03 -1.61
N ASP A 118 -12.60 -13.11 -2.58
CA ASP A 118 -11.49 -14.07 -2.57
C ASP A 118 -10.41 -13.65 -1.55
N LEU A 119 -10.59 -14.10 -0.32
CA LEU A 119 -9.70 -13.78 0.79
C LEU A 119 -8.32 -14.45 0.70
N THR A 120 -8.11 -15.37 -0.25
CA THR A 120 -6.78 -15.97 -0.47
C THR A 120 -5.77 -14.93 -0.95
N ARG A 121 -6.25 -13.89 -1.63
CA ARG A 121 -5.44 -12.80 -2.20
C ARG A 121 -5.45 -11.53 -1.35
N TYR A 122 -6.16 -11.53 -0.23
CA TYR A 122 -6.22 -10.40 0.68
C TYR A 122 -5.36 -10.64 1.93
N VAL A 123 -4.61 -9.62 2.32
CA VAL A 123 -3.87 -9.55 3.59
C VAL A 123 -4.04 -8.17 4.20
N GLY A 124 -4.55 -8.11 5.41
CA GLY A 124 -4.70 -6.84 6.13
C GLY A 124 -3.34 -6.22 6.47
N GLY A 125 -3.21 -4.92 6.32
CA GLY A 125 -2.03 -4.15 6.67
C GLY A 125 -2.36 -2.98 7.60
N HIS A 126 -1.41 -2.60 8.46
CA HIS A 126 -1.50 -1.37 9.24
C HIS A 126 -0.11 -0.81 9.53
N PRO A 127 0.36 0.17 8.74
CA PRO A 127 1.58 0.89 9.07
C PRO A 127 1.36 1.73 10.34
N MET A 128 2.21 1.53 11.35
CA MET A 128 2.16 2.30 12.61
C MET A 128 2.78 3.69 12.42
N ALA A 129 2.24 4.44 11.45
CA ALA A 129 2.68 5.76 11.04
C ALA A 129 1.47 6.64 10.67
N GLY A 130 1.63 7.98 10.69
CA GLY A 130 0.61 8.88 10.12
C GLY A 130 -0.34 9.53 11.12
N ARG A 131 0.06 9.78 12.35
CA ARG A 131 -0.74 10.49 13.36
C ARG A 131 -0.84 12.01 13.15
N GLU A 132 -0.10 12.56 12.20
CA GLU A 132 -0.03 14.00 11.99
C GLU A 132 -0.87 14.43 10.80
N ARG A 133 -0.87 15.68 10.43
CA ARG A 133 -1.75 16.30 9.44
C ARG A 133 -2.02 15.42 8.22
N GLY A 134 -3.30 15.24 7.89
CA GLY A 134 -3.73 14.42 6.75
C GLY A 134 -3.56 15.11 5.40
N GLY A 135 -3.81 14.34 4.32
CA GLY A 135 -3.81 14.80 2.93
C GLY A 135 -2.48 14.57 2.20
N ALA A 136 -2.54 14.66 0.87
CA ALA A 136 -1.40 14.44 -0.02
C ALA A 136 -0.24 15.40 0.25
N ILE A 137 -0.53 16.62 0.68
CA ILE A 137 0.47 17.66 1.00
C ILE A 137 1.44 17.25 2.12
N SER A 138 1.04 16.32 2.99
CA SER A 138 1.86 15.82 4.08
C SER A 138 2.63 14.55 3.74
N GLY A 139 2.52 14.07 2.49
CA GLY A 139 3.19 12.87 2.01
C GLY A 139 4.71 12.94 2.09
N ARG A 140 5.35 11.87 2.57
CA ARG A 140 6.79 11.74 2.73
C ARG A 140 7.28 10.36 2.34
N ALA A 141 8.34 10.29 1.53
CA ALA A 141 8.92 9.03 1.10
C ALA A 141 9.53 8.19 2.26
N ASP A 142 9.90 8.85 3.36
CA ASP A 142 10.51 8.24 4.55
C ASP A 142 9.53 8.03 5.72
N LEU A 143 8.23 8.18 5.50
CA LEU A 143 7.21 8.12 6.55
C LEU A 143 7.26 6.82 7.35
N PHE A 144 7.59 5.71 6.70
CA PHE A 144 7.54 4.35 7.26
C PHE A 144 8.90 3.85 7.77
N VAL A 145 9.98 4.59 7.52
CA VAL A 145 11.35 4.17 7.90
C VAL A 145 11.44 3.95 9.40
N GLY A 146 11.87 2.74 9.81
CA GLY A 146 12.00 2.33 11.20
C GLY A 146 10.68 2.18 11.95
N ARG A 147 9.54 2.20 11.25
CA ARG A 147 8.21 2.02 11.87
C ARG A 147 7.74 0.57 11.74
N PRO A 148 6.98 0.07 12.73
CA PRO A 148 6.30 -1.21 12.58
C PRO A 148 5.25 -1.14 11.48
N TRP A 149 5.10 -2.24 10.73
CA TRP A 149 3.99 -2.45 9.80
C TRP A 149 3.32 -3.77 10.15
N VAL A 150 2.12 -3.71 10.70
CA VAL A 150 1.37 -4.90 11.05
C VAL A 150 0.89 -5.62 9.78
N ILE A 151 1.09 -6.93 9.77
CA ILE A 151 0.60 -7.86 8.75
C ILE A 151 -0.41 -8.77 9.42
N ALA A 152 -1.67 -8.61 9.05
CA ALA A 152 -2.81 -9.33 9.61
C ALA A 152 -3.36 -10.33 8.58
N ALA A 153 -2.71 -11.48 8.47
CA ALA A 153 -3.17 -12.57 7.61
C ALA A 153 -4.38 -13.26 8.24
N ASN A 154 -5.39 -13.57 7.43
CA ASN A 154 -6.51 -14.43 7.82
C ASN A 154 -6.21 -15.91 7.52
N ALA A 155 -7.09 -16.82 7.96
CA ALA A 155 -6.87 -18.25 7.79
C ALA A 155 -6.84 -18.73 6.32
N GLN A 156 -7.34 -17.94 5.40
CA GLN A 156 -7.37 -18.24 3.96
C GLN A 156 -6.23 -17.56 3.19
N THR A 157 -5.59 -16.54 3.76
CA THR A 157 -4.56 -15.74 3.08
C THR A 157 -3.43 -16.63 2.55
N ALA A 158 -3.16 -16.57 1.25
CA ALA A 158 -2.05 -17.30 0.66
C ALA A 158 -0.70 -16.73 1.12
N ALA A 159 0.28 -17.62 1.33
CA ALA A 159 1.63 -17.22 1.74
C ALA A 159 2.26 -16.18 0.79
N ALA A 160 1.94 -16.26 -0.51
CA ALA A 160 2.42 -15.30 -1.50
C ALA A 160 1.88 -13.87 -1.28
N ALA A 161 0.63 -13.73 -0.80
CA ALA A 161 0.06 -12.43 -0.45
C ALA A 161 0.77 -11.83 0.78
N VAL A 162 1.05 -12.65 1.79
CA VAL A 162 1.83 -12.25 2.97
C VAL A 162 3.22 -11.77 2.55
N THR A 163 3.93 -12.57 1.75
CA THR A 163 5.26 -12.22 1.24
C THR A 163 5.25 -10.91 0.43
N ALA A 164 4.21 -10.66 -0.36
CA ALA A 164 4.09 -9.41 -1.12
C ALA A 164 4.00 -8.20 -0.19
N LEU A 165 3.21 -8.28 0.90
CA LEU A 165 3.10 -7.19 1.87
C LEU A 165 4.37 -7.01 2.71
N GLU A 166 5.01 -8.11 3.13
CA GLU A 166 6.31 -8.05 3.83
C GLU A 166 7.37 -7.35 2.98
N THR A 167 7.41 -7.69 1.70
CA THR A 167 8.34 -7.12 0.73
C THR A 167 8.09 -5.62 0.57
N LEU A 168 6.83 -5.23 0.38
CA LEU A 168 6.41 -3.83 0.30
C LEU A 168 6.84 -3.04 1.55
N ALA A 169 6.51 -3.55 2.75
CA ALA A 169 6.85 -2.89 4.00
C ALA A 169 8.36 -2.72 4.15
N THR A 170 9.12 -3.75 3.80
CA THR A 170 10.59 -3.71 3.85
C THR A 170 11.18 -2.71 2.85
N ASP A 171 10.66 -2.65 1.62
CA ASP A 171 11.11 -1.69 0.60
C ASP A 171 10.82 -0.24 1.01
N LEU A 172 9.79 -0.01 1.83
CA LEU A 172 9.47 1.28 2.44
C LEU A 172 10.26 1.56 3.73
N GLY A 173 11.17 0.66 4.13
CA GLY A 173 11.98 0.79 5.35
C GLY A 173 11.25 0.50 6.65
N ALA A 174 10.05 -0.06 6.58
CA ALA A 174 9.28 -0.51 7.74
C ALA A 174 9.73 -1.89 8.22
N THR A 175 9.37 -2.24 9.47
CA THR A 175 9.60 -3.55 10.05
C THR A 175 8.28 -4.33 10.08
N PRO A 176 8.12 -5.41 9.29
CA PRO A 176 6.94 -6.25 9.32
C PRO A 176 6.74 -6.92 10.69
N ILE A 177 5.52 -6.90 11.21
CA ILE A 177 5.10 -7.56 12.45
C ILE A 177 3.82 -8.35 12.19
N HIS A 178 3.81 -9.64 12.48
CA HIS A 178 2.65 -10.50 12.30
C HIS A 178 1.75 -10.48 13.52
N VAL A 179 0.45 -10.19 13.31
CA VAL A 179 -0.58 -10.19 14.35
C VAL A 179 -1.85 -10.80 13.75
N ALA A 180 -2.57 -11.64 14.48
CA ALA A 180 -3.85 -12.12 14.00
C ALA A 180 -4.87 -10.97 13.94
N PRO A 181 -5.79 -10.93 12.94
CA PRO A 181 -6.74 -9.82 12.79
C PRO A 181 -7.54 -9.50 14.06
N ILE A 182 -7.95 -10.53 14.78
CA ILE A 182 -8.72 -10.38 16.04
C ILE A 182 -7.87 -9.88 17.22
N GLU A 183 -6.57 -10.10 17.18
CA GLU A 183 -5.64 -9.66 18.25
C GLU A 183 -5.11 -8.24 17.98
N HIS A 184 -5.36 -7.73 16.77
CA HIS A 184 -4.91 -6.41 16.35
C HIS A 184 -5.76 -5.30 16.95
N ASP A 185 -7.09 -5.46 16.99
CA ASP A 185 -8.08 -4.47 17.41
C ASP A 185 -8.29 -4.54 18.92
#